data_29192576b0f82e98e4e89c9000e969cd
#
_entry.id   29192576b0f82e98e4e89c9000e969cd
#
_cell.length_a   1.000
_cell.length_b   1.000
_cell.length_c   1.000
_cell.angle_alpha   90.00
_cell.angle_beta   90.00
_cell.angle_gamma   90.00
#
_symmetry.space_group_name_H-M   'P 1'
#
loop_
_entity.id
_entity.type
_entity.pdbx_description
1 polymer ?
#
loop_
_entity_poly.entity_id
_entity_poly.type
_entity_poly.pdbx_seq_one_letter_code
_entity_poly.pdbx_strand_id
1 'polypeptide(L)'
;MKIISFASILCLTLFSFNISFAQFNIPDKPSDKKQTFVYDYTKPKLLSKKDSTYLTVKLKRYADTTSTQIVVAIINTTKGENIGLLAPRWAHKWGVGQAKEDNGVFILLARNDRKIWIAPGYGVEHKLTAGITGELIRNIIIPEFKKGDYFSGLNKGADAIFEVLNGEYKSTRKSKKNDFPVGFLLVFIFIFVVILISISKNKRGGGKGGNRGGKSGGLDIWDMIILSNMGRSSGSRGGWGSSGGGWSSGGGFGGGFGGGGFSGGGAGGSW
;
A
#
# COMPACT_ATOMS: atom_id res chain seq x y z
N MET A 1 39.10 36.70 4.69
CA MET A 1 38.52 35.95 3.58
C MET A 1 38.88 34.46 3.56
N LYS A 2 40.13 34.03 3.78
CA LYS A 2 40.52 32.59 3.72
C LYS A 2 39.86 31.69 4.76
N ILE A 3 39.61 32.18 5.98
CA ILE A 3 39.01 31.42 7.10
C ILE A 3 37.53 31.14 6.84
N ILE A 4 36.78 32.08 6.27
CA ILE A 4 35.37 31.93 5.93
C ILE A 4 35.20 30.92 4.81
N SER A 5 36.11 30.90 3.82
CA SER A 5 36.13 29.94 2.75
C SER A 5 36.38 28.50 3.25
N PHE A 6 37.28 28.34 4.24
CA PHE A 6 37.59 27.04 4.83
C PHE A 6 36.42 26.49 5.68
N ALA A 7 35.76 27.36 6.43
CA ALA A 7 34.56 27.01 7.20
C ALA A 7 33.39 26.59 6.29
N SER A 8 33.19 27.27 5.15
CA SER A 8 32.19 26.92 4.18
C SER A 8 32.43 25.55 3.51
N ILE A 9 33.69 25.26 3.18
CA ILE A 9 34.08 23.97 2.61
C ILE A 9 33.91 22.85 3.64
N LEU A 10 34.29 23.07 4.88
CA LEU A 10 34.12 22.12 5.98
C LEU A 10 32.64 21.86 6.26
N CYS A 11 31.79 22.89 6.23
CA CYS A 11 30.31 22.70 6.33
C CYS A 11 29.75 21.92 5.18
N LEU A 12 30.20 22.16 3.94
CA LEU A 12 29.74 21.45 2.76
C LEU A 12 30.14 19.97 2.78
N THR A 13 31.33 19.64 3.28
CA THR A 13 31.79 18.25 3.40
C THR A 13 31.08 17.49 4.53
N LEU A 14 30.68 18.14 5.61
CA LEU A 14 29.91 17.56 6.69
C LEU A 14 28.45 17.27 6.25
N PHE A 15 27.91 18.04 5.32
CA PHE A 15 26.56 17.82 4.77
C PHE A 15 26.51 16.68 3.72
N SER A 16 27.66 16.20 3.25
CA SER A 16 27.76 15.12 2.26
C SER A 16 27.74 13.72 2.88
N PHE A 17 27.35 13.55 4.15
CA PHE A 17 27.05 12.24 4.71
C PHE A 17 25.79 11.70 4.02
N ASN A 18 26.00 11.03 2.89
CA ASN A 18 25.00 10.24 2.24
C ASN A 18 24.50 9.20 3.25
N ILE A 19 23.27 9.38 3.74
CA ILE A 19 22.54 8.36 4.46
C ILE A 19 22.22 7.26 3.44
N SER A 20 23.17 6.36 3.22
CA SER A 20 22.90 5.12 2.49
C SER A 20 21.91 4.31 3.31
N PHE A 21 20.63 4.45 3.01
CA PHE A 21 19.66 3.48 3.46
C PHE A 21 20.06 2.13 2.85
N ALA A 22 20.53 1.24 3.71
CA ALA A 22 20.87 -0.12 3.27
C ALA A 22 19.58 -0.80 2.83
N GLN A 23 19.34 -0.85 1.53
CA GLN A 23 18.22 -1.55 0.95
C GLN A 23 18.29 -3.03 1.32
N PHE A 24 17.18 -3.61 1.76
CA PHE A 24 17.12 -5.03 2.10
C PHE A 24 17.43 -5.88 0.86
N ASN A 25 18.45 -6.74 0.98
CA ASN A 25 18.82 -7.64 -0.09
C ASN A 25 17.83 -8.82 -0.12
N ILE A 26 16.88 -8.77 -1.04
CA ILE A 26 15.91 -9.83 -1.25
C ILE A 26 16.63 -11.08 -1.76
N PRO A 27 16.50 -12.24 -1.08
CA PRO A 27 17.07 -13.49 -1.54
C PRO A 27 16.65 -13.82 -2.97
N ASP A 28 17.46 -14.57 -3.67
CA ASP A 28 17.09 -15.06 -4.98
C ASP A 28 15.94 -16.06 -4.89
N LYS A 29 15.14 -16.12 -5.95
CA LYS A 29 14.05 -17.09 -6.05
C LYS A 29 14.62 -18.52 -5.92
N PRO A 30 14.11 -19.33 -5.00
CA PRO A 30 14.55 -20.71 -4.87
C PRO A 30 14.28 -21.50 -6.15
N SER A 31 15.17 -22.42 -6.48
CA SER A 31 14.95 -23.34 -7.61
C SER A 31 13.71 -24.21 -7.39
N ASP A 32 13.05 -24.63 -8.46
CA ASP A 32 11.77 -25.35 -8.42
C ASP A 32 11.77 -26.57 -7.47
N LYS A 33 12.88 -27.29 -7.41
CA LYS A 33 13.05 -28.42 -6.48
C LYS A 33 13.09 -28.03 -4.99
N LYS A 34 13.39 -26.75 -4.67
CA LYS A 34 13.49 -26.22 -3.31
C LYS A 34 12.37 -25.24 -2.98
N GLN A 35 11.40 -25.08 -3.86
CA GLN A 35 10.28 -24.20 -3.60
C GLN A 35 9.38 -24.75 -2.52
N THR A 36 8.99 -23.86 -1.61
CA THR A 36 8.04 -24.12 -0.52
C THR A 36 7.14 -22.91 -0.39
N PHE A 37 6.09 -23.02 0.42
CA PHE A 37 5.19 -21.90 0.71
C PHE A 37 5.56 -21.14 1.98
N VAL A 38 6.51 -21.67 2.77
CA VAL A 38 6.98 -21.02 4.02
C VAL A 38 8.50 -20.95 4.01
N TYR A 39 9.02 -19.73 4.05
CA TYR A 39 10.46 -19.43 4.07
C TYR A 39 10.80 -18.72 5.37
N ASP A 40 11.44 -19.42 6.28
CA ASP A 40 11.93 -18.85 7.52
C ASP A 40 13.44 -18.61 7.44
N TYR A 41 13.85 -17.34 7.35
CA TYR A 41 15.25 -16.90 7.30
C TYR A 41 15.81 -16.52 8.67
N THR A 42 15.03 -16.70 9.74
CA THR A 42 15.49 -16.34 11.09
C THR A 42 16.51 -17.32 11.63
N LYS A 43 17.36 -16.85 12.54
CA LYS A 43 18.32 -17.67 13.28
C LYS A 43 18.24 -17.27 14.76
N PRO A 44 17.81 -18.17 15.67
CA PRO A 44 17.20 -19.47 15.40
C PRO A 44 15.88 -19.36 14.65
N LYS A 45 15.44 -20.44 14.01
CA LYS A 45 14.17 -20.48 13.28
C LYS A 45 13.02 -20.08 14.19
N LEU A 46 12.10 -19.25 13.67
CA LEU A 46 10.93 -18.80 14.40
C LEU A 46 9.89 -19.91 14.54
N LEU A 47 9.69 -20.67 13.47
CA LEU A 47 8.77 -21.81 13.45
C LEU A 47 9.53 -23.11 13.69
N SER A 48 8.92 -24.03 14.42
CA SER A 48 9.40 -25.38 14.50
C SER A 48 9.34 -26.07 13.11
N LYS A 49 10.15 -27.12 12.92
CA LYS A 49 10.08 -27.89 11.66
C LYS A 49 8.67 -28.44 11.41
N LYS A 50 7.99 -28.90 12.46
CA LYS A 50 6.62 -29.42 12.40
C LYS A 50 5.64 -28.34 11.95
N ASP A 51 5.70 -27.16 12.55
CA ASP A 51 4.79 -26.04 12.25
C ASP A 51 5.00 -25.50 10.84
N SER A 52 6.27 -25.32 10.45
CA SER A 52 6.63 -24.91 9.09
C SER A 52 6.14 -25.91 8.03
N THR A 53 6.30 -27.21 8.29
CA THR A 53 5.80 -28.25 7.38
C THR A 53 4.29 -28.26 7.32
N TYR A 54 3.61 -28.16 8.47
CA TYR A 54 2.14 -28.10 8.52
C TYR A 54 1.59 -26.93 7.70
N LEU A 55 2.12 -25.73 7.94
CA LEU A 55 1.69 -24.54 7.22
C LEU A 55 1.99 -24.64 5.71
N THR A 56 3.15 -25.19 5.35
CA THR A 56 3.52 -25.44 3.94
C THR A 56 2.51 -26.36 3.26
N VAL A 57 2.17 -27.50 3.87
CA VAL A 57 1.20 -28.45 3.31
C VAL A 57 -0.18 -27.81 3.16
N LYS A 58 -0.61 -27.04 4.15
CA LYS A 58 -1.88 -26.31 4.14
C LYS A 58 -1.95 -25.32 2.98
N LEU A 59 -0.94 -24.47 2.84
CA LEU A 59 -0.87 -23.45 1.78
C LEU A 59 -0.74 -24.10 0.39
N LYS A 60 0.03 -25.17 0.29
CA LYS A 60 0.15 -25.96 -0.95
C LYS A 60 -1.20 -26.53 -1.37
N ARG A 61 -1.91 -27.17 -0.43
CA ARG A 61 -3.24 -27.74 -0.72
C ARG A 61 -4.22 -26.67 -1.22
N TYR A 62 -4.18 -25.47 -0.62
CA TYR A 62 -5.01 -24.36 -1.07
C TYR A 62 -4.63 -23.92 -2.50
N ALA A 63 -3.34 -23.80 -2.77
CA ALA A 63 -2.86 -23.47 -4.12
C ALA A 63 -3.25 -24.54 -5.17
N ASP A 64 -3.15 -25.83 -4.81
CA ASP A 64 -3.53 -26.94 -5.70
C ASP A 64 -5.04 -26.94 -6.04
N THR A 65 -5.89 -26.42 -5.15
CA THR A 65 -7.36 -26.42 -5.34
C THR A 65 -7.90 -25.12 -5.96
N THR A 66 -7.25 -23.99 -5.72
CA THR A 66 -7.76 -22.65 -6.12
C THR A 66 -6.87 -21.94 -7.12
N SER A 67 -5.69 -22.50 -7.41
CA SER A 67 -4.61 -21.87 -8.19
C SER A 67 -4.00 -20.61 -7.52
N THR A 68 -4.55 -20.16 -6.40
CA THR A 68 -4.04 -18.98 -5.68
C THR A 68 -2.85 -19.36 -4.80
N GLN A 69 -1.73 -18.70 -5.01
CA GLN A 69 -0.49 -18.97 -4.28
C GLN A 69 -0.33 -18.02 -3.09
N ILE A 70 -0.24 -18.57 -1.88
CA ILE A 70 0.03 -17.79 -0.67
C ILE A 70 1.40 -18.20 -0.14
N VAL A 71 2.32 -17.25 -0.07
CA VAL A 71 3.70 -17.47 0.36
C VAL A 71 3.99 -16.66 1.61
N VAL A 72 4.62 -17.30 2.59
CA VAL A 72 5.06 -16.68 3.85
C VAL A 72 6.57 -16.60 3.87
N ALA A 73 7.10 -15.39 4.05
CA ALA A 73 8.52 -15.15 4.31
C ALA A 73 8.70 -14.55 5.71
N ILE A 74 9.60 -15.12 6.49
CA ILE A 74 9.91 -14.69 7.85
C ILE A 74 11.37 -14.25 7.90
N ILE A 75 11.61 -13.01 8.34
CA ILE A 75 12.93 -12.41 8.49
C ILE A 75 13.15 -11.88 9.90
N ASN A 76 14.41 -11.65 10.28
CA ASN A 76 14.70 -11.01 11.56
C ASN A 76 14.29 -9.53 11.54
N THR A 77 14.71 -8.79 10.52
CA THR A 77 14.49 -7.33 10.40
C THR A 77 14.48 -6.90 8.94
N THR A 78 13.74 -5.86 8.63
CA THR A 78 13.75 -5.17 7.33
C THR A 78 14.97 -4.26 7.15
N LYS A 79 15.84 -4.16 8.16
CA LYS A 79 17.01 -3.23 8.19
C LYS A 79 16.59 -1.77 7.97
N GLY A 80 15.44 -1.38 8.52
CA GLY A 80 14.92 -0.02 8.40
C GLY A 80 14.12 0.26 7.14
N GLU A 81 14.05 -0.68 6.20
CA GLU A 81 13.22 -0.51 5.02
C GLU A 81 11.73 -0.63 5.36
N ASN A 82 10.90 0.11 4.61
CA ASN A 82 9.45 0.05 4.78
C ASN A 82 8.94 -1.33 4.32
N ILE A 83 8.34 -2.09 5.25
CA ILE A 83 7.84 -3.43 4.99
C ILE A 83 6.74 -3.45 3.90
N GLY A 84 5.95 -2.37 3.80
CA GLY A 84 4.90 -2.22 2.80
C GLY A 84 5.43 -2.01 1.39
N LEU A 85 6.67 -1.56 1.23
CA LEU A 85 7.37 -1.48 -0.06
C LEU A 85 8.19 -2.74 -0.32
N LEU A 86 8.79 -3.31 0.72
CA LEU A 86 9.61 -4.51 0.62
C LEU A 86 8.79 -5.74 0.22
N ALA A 87 7.63 -5.97 0.84
CA ALA A 87 6.83 -7.16 0.61
C ALA A 87 6.34 -7.29 -0.83
N PRO A 88 5.69 -6.28 -1.47
CA PRO A 88 5.29 -6.36 -2.87
C PRO A 88 6.49 -6.52 -3.82
N ARG A 89 7.60 -5.80 -3.56
CA ARG A 89 8.82 -5.90 -4.36
C ARG A 89 9.43 -7.30 -4.30
N TRP A 90 9.42 -7.93 -3.11
CA TRP A 90 9.88 -9.30 -2.93
C TRP A 90 8.99 -10.29 -3.66
N ALA A 91 7.67 -10.19 -3.47
CA ALA A 91 6.68 -11.01 -4.14
C ALA A 91 6.81 -10.93 -5.67
N HIS A 92 7.00 -9.72 -6.21
CA HIS A 92 7.20 -9.50 -7.64
C HIS A 92 8.52 -10.10 -8.14
N LYS A 93 9.65 -9.90 -7.41
CA LYS A 93 10.95 -10.49 -7.76
C LYS A 93 10.86 -12.02 -7.85
N TRP A 94 10.08 -12.64 -6.98
CA TRP A 94 9.90 -14.09 -6.99
C TRP A 94 8.82 -14.57 -7.95
N GLY A 95 7.96 -13.68 -8.44
CA GLY A 95 6.84 -13.99 -9.30
C GLY A 95 5.83 -14.90 -8.60
N VAL A 96 5.43 -14.53 -7.37
CA VAL A 96 4.42 -15.28 -6.61
C VAL A 96 3.07 -15.17 -7.29
N GLY A 97 2.34 -16.28 -7.44
CA GLY A 97 1.09 -16.33 -8.20
C GLY A 97 1.32 -16.73 -9.65
N GLN A 98 0.26 -16.79 -10.42
CA GLN A 98 0.29 -17.11 -11.85
C GLN A 98 0.34 -15.82 -12.67
N ALA A 99 1.14 -15.81 -13.74
CA ALA A 99 1.39 -14.60 -14.54
C ALA A 99 0.15 -14.03 -15.24
N LYS A 100 -0.86 -14.85 -15.51
CA LYS A 100 -2.10 -14.40 -16.18
C LYS A 100 -3.15 -13.93 -15.18
N GLU A 101 -3.18 -14.58 -14.03
CA GLU A 101 -4.22 -14.41 -13.01
C GLU A 101 -3.81 -13.42 -11.92
N ASP A 102 -2.50 -13.14 -11.77
CA ASP A 102 -1.95 -12.29 -10.70
C ASP A 102 -2.46 -12.66 -9.30
N ASN A 103 -2.71 -13.96 -9.07
CA ASN A 103 -3.42 -14.51 -7.92
C ASN A 103 -2.50 -14.90 -6.77
N GLY A 104 -1.40 -14.16 -6.61
CA GLY A 104 -0.45 -14.34 -5.51
C GLY A 104 -0.86 -13.58 -4.25
N VAL A 105 -0.51 -14.12 -3.08
CA VAL A 105 -0.53 -13.40 -1.80
C VAL A 105 0.81 -13.60 -1.11
N PHE A 106 1.45 -12.51 -0.71
CA PHE A 106 2.74 -12.59 -0.03
C PHE A 106 2.64 -12.03 1.39
N ILE A 107 3.00 -12.85 2.36
CA ILE A 107 3.01 -12.48 3.78
C ILE A 107 4.47 -12.32 4.20
N LEU A 108 4.87 -11.12 4.59
CA LEU A 108 6.19 -10.82 5.11
C LEU A 108 6.11 -10.53 6.61
N LEU A 109 6.84 -11.31 7.40
CA LEU A 109 6.95 -11.16 8.84
C LEU A 109 8.37 -10.76 9.22
N ALA A 110 8.56 -9.59 9.81
CA ALA A 110 9.83 -9.11 10.37
C ALA A 110 9.78 -9.21 11.90
N ARG A 111 10.37 -10.29 12.45
CA ARG A 111 10.25 -10.67 13.86
C ARG A 111 10.74 -9.60 14.82
N ASN A 112 11.97 -9.10 14.62
CA ASN A 112 12.59 -8.15 15.55
C ASN A 112 11.98 -6.77 15.43
N ASP A 113 11.47 -6.41 14.25
CA ASP A 113 10.78 -5.15 14.01
C ASP A 113 9.33 -5.20 14.49
N ARG A 114 8.83 -6.39 14.88
CA ARG A 114 7.43 -6.66 15.23
C ARG A 114 6.47 -6.14 14.17
N LYS A 115 6.75 -6.42 12.92
CA LYS A 115 5.96 -5.96 11.78
C LYS A 115 5.55 -7.12 10.90
N ILE A 116 4.33 -7.07 10.42
CA ILE A 116 3.80 -7.95 9.39
C ILE A 116 3.19 -7.14 8.26
N TRP A 117 3.31 -7.64 7.05
CA TRP A 117 2.64 -7.11 5.88
C TRP A 117 2.06 -8.24 5.04
N ILE A 118 0.83 -8.06 4.54
CA ILE A 118 0.21 -8.94 3.58
C ILE A 118 0.03 -8.15 2.29
N ALA A 119 0.70 -8.57 1.24
CA ALA A 119 0.65 -8.00 -0.09
C ALA A 119 -0.15 -8.93 -1.01
N PRO A 120 -1.35 -8.54 -1.45
CA PRO A 120 -2.09 -9.23 -2.49
C PRO A 120 -1.56 -8.90 -3.88
N GLY A 121 -1.60 -9.84 -4.80
CA GLY A 121 -1.43 -9.60 -6.22
C GLY A 121 -2.67 -8.95 -6.83
N TYR A 122 -2.52 -8.41 -8.04
CA TYR A 122 -3.60 -7.67 -8.74
C TYR A 122 -4.90 -8.49 -8.88
N GLY A 123 -4.79 -9.79 -9.14
CA GLY A 123 -5.95 -10.66 -9.34
C GLY A 123 -6.79 -10.93 -8.10
N VAL A 124 -6.23 -10.73 -6.90
CA VAL A 124 -6.92 -10.98 -5.62
C VAL A 124 -7.13 -9.73 -4.77
N GLU A 125 -6.57 -8.58 -5.18
CA GLU A 125 -6.66 -7.33 -4.44
C GLU A 125 -8.10 -6.83 -4.26
N HIS A 126 -8.97 -7.09 -5.23
CA HIS A 126 -10.39 -6.74 -5.15
C HIS A 126 -11.13 -7.46 -4.03
N LYS A 127 -10.67 -8.65 -3.61
CA LYS A 127 -11.18 -9.40 -2.46
C LYS A 127 -10.38 -9.07 -1.20
N LEU A 128 -9.06 -9.17 -1.25
CA LEU A 128 -8.13 -8.82 -0.16
C LEU A 128 -7.80 -7.33 -0.17
N THR A 129 -8.82 -6.50 -0.07
CA THR A 129 -8.63 -5.03 0.01
C THR A 129 -7.79 -4.66 1.24
N ALA A 130 -7.13 -3.49 1.21
CA ALA A 130 -6.33 -3.01 2.35
C ALA A 130 -7.15 -2.94 3.66
N GLY A 131 -8.45 -2.62 3.55
CA GLY A 131 -9.37 -2.58 4.70
C GLY A 131 -9.57 -3.95 5.34
N ILE A 132 -9.92 -4.96 4.55
CA ILE A 132 -10.13 -6.35 4.99
C ILE A 132 -8.81 -6.93 5.49
N THR A 133 -7.73 -6.81 4.71
CA THR A 133 -6.40 -7.28 5.10
C THR A 133 -5.94 -6.69 6.42
N GLY A 134 -6.14 -5.38 6.62
CA GLY A 134 -5.83 -4.73 7.89
C GLY A 134 -6.69 -5.23 9.05
N GLU A 135 -7.95 -5.60 8.81
CA GLU A 135 -8.83 -6.21 9.81
C GLU A 135 -8.34 -7.61 10.21
N LEU A 136 -7.99 -8.46 9.24
CA LEU A 136 -7.41 -9.78 9.51
C LEU A 136 -6.16 -9.69 10.37
N ILE A 137 -5.24 -8.77 10.01
CA ILE A 137 -4.01 -8.57 10.75
C ILE A 137 -4.30 -8.15 12.20
N ARG A 138 -5.14 -7.15 12.43
CA ARG A 138 -5.41 -6.61 13.75
C ARG A 138 -6.21 -7.55 14.65
N ASN A 139 -7.19 -8.24 14.08
CA ASN A 139 -8.15 -8.99 14.90
C ASN A 139 -7.79 -10.47 15.02
N ILE A 140 -7.01 -11.02 14.09
CA ILE A 140 -6.72 -12.46 14.06
C ILE A 140 -5.22 -12.74 14.29
N ILE A 141 -4.33 -12.06 13.55
CA ILE A 141 -2.91 -12.36 13.55
C ILE A 141 -2.20 -11.76 14.77
N ILE A 142 -2.31 -10.43 14.95
CA ILE A 142 -1.60 -9.71 16.00
C ILE A 142 -1.92 -10.20 17.41
N PRO A 143 -3.17 -10.56 17.77
CA PRO A 143 -3.45 -11.09 19.10
C PRO A 143 -2.65 -12.35 19.47
N GLU A 144 -2.40 -13.24 18.50
CA GLU A 144 -1.57 -14.42 18.72
C GLU A 144 -0.07 -14.06 18.79
N PHE A 145 0.40 -13.14 17.95
CA PHE A 145 1.79 -12.66 17.99
C PHE A 145 2.14 -11.97 19.31
N LYS A 146 1.21 -11.24 19.92
CA LYS A 146 1.38 -10.66 21.25
C LYS A 146 1.55 -11.71 22.36
N LYS A 147 1.00 -12.91 22.17
CA LYS A 147 1.20 -14.07 23.07
C LYS A 147 2.53 -14.79 22.78
N GLY A 148 3.26 -14.41 21.73
CA GLY A 148 4.45 -15.11 21.25
C GLY A 148 4.15 -16.32 20.35
N ASP A 149 2.88 -16.60 20.07
CA ASP A 149 2.46 -17.72 19.24
C ASP A 149 2.39 -17.32 17.76
N TYR A 150 3.55 -17.30 17.13
CA TYR A 150 3.68 -16.93 15.72
C TYR A 150 3.05 -17.96 14.78
N PHE A 151 3.11 -19.23 15.15
CA PHE A 151 2.50 -20.28 14.34
C PHE A 151 0.98 -20.13 14.29
N SER A 152 0.32 -20.02 15.44
CA SER A 152 -1.14 -19.84 15.49
C SER A 152 -1.59 -18.58 14.77
N GLY A 153 -0.84 -17.48 14.88
CA GLY A 153 -1.16 -16.25 14.17
C GLY A 153 -1.09 -16.41 12.65
N LEU A 154 -0.04 -17.03 12.13
CA LEU A 154 0.09 -17.30 10.69
C LEU A 154 -0.93 -18.32 10.20
N ASN A 155 -1.19 -19.36 10.98
CA ASN A 155 -2.14 -20.42 10.63
C ASN A 155 -3.58 -19.90 10.56
N LYS A 156 -4.03 -19.16 11.60
CA LYS A 156 -5.37 -18.52 11.63
C LYS A 156 -5.47 -17.43 10.57
N GLY A 157 -4.38 -16.68 10.35
CA GLY A 157 -4.31 -15.68 9.28
C GLY A 157 -4.49 -16.29 7.89
N ALA A 158 -3.88 -17.46 7.65
CA ALA A 158 -4.07 -18.19 6.40
C ALA A 158 -5.53 -18.64 6.22
N ASP A 159 -6.18 -19.18 7.27
CA ASP A 159 -7.59 -19.57 7.22
C ASP A 159 -8.49 -18.37 6.87
N ALA A 160 -8.28 -17.26 7.55
CA ALA A 160 -9.05 -16.04 7.30
C ALA A 160 -8.84 -15.49 5.87
N ILE A 161 -7.61 -15.60 5.32
CA ILE A 161 -7.35 -15.24 3.92
C ILE A 161 -8.13 -16.19 2.99
N PHE A 162 -8.19 -17.49 3.28
CA PHE A 162 -8.97 -18.45 2.50
C PHE A 162 -10.46 -18.07 2.49
N GLU A 163 -11.03 -17.76 3.66
CA GLU A 163 -12.42 -17.32 3.78
C GLU A 163 -12.71 -16.06 2.96
N VAL A 164 -11.82 -15.08 2.99
CA VAL A 164 -11.95 -13.85 2.19
C VAL A 164 -11.94 -14.17 0.69
N LEU A 165 -10.99 -14.98 0.26
CA LEU A 165 -10.84 -15.32 -1.15
C LEU A 165 -12.00 -16.17 -1.67
N ASN A 166 -12.59 -17.02 -0.82
CA ASN A 166 -13.78 -17.80 -1.12
C ASN A 166 -15.07 -16.96 -1.05
N GLY A 167 -15.03 -15.75 -0.50
CA GLY A 167 -16.22 -14.90 -0.31
C GLY A 167 -17.04 -15.26 0.93
N GLU A 168 -16.49 -16.04 1.85
CA GLU A 168 -17.17 -16.51 3.07
C GLU A 168 -16.91 -15.61 4.29
N TYR A 169 -15.89 -14.77 4.22
CA TYR A 169 -15.49 -13.88 5.32
C TYR A 169 -16.53 -12.79 5.58
N LYS A 170 -17.00 -12.71 6.82
CA LYS A 170 -17.87 -11.63 7.29
C LYS A 170 -17.05 -10.64 8.10
N SER A 171 -16.82 -9.45 7.53
CA SER A 171 -16.14 -8.37 8.23
C SER A 171 -16.86 -8.01 9.53
N THR A 172 -16.12 -7.92 10.63
CA THR A 172 -16.62 -7.47 11.92
C THR A 172 -16.67 -5.94 12.02
N ARG A 173 -16.25 -5.26 10.96
CA ARG A 173 -16.23 -3.80 10.90
C ARG A 173 -17.65 -3.27 10.94
N LYS A 174 -18.13 -2.88 12.14
CA LYS A 174 -19.31 -2.03 12.25
C LYS A 174 -18.97 -0.75 11.48
N SER A 175 -19.63 -0.54 10.36
CA SER A 175 -19.62 0.74 9.66
C SER A 175 -20.10 1.76 10.70
N LYS A 176 -19.19 2.53 11.30
CA LYS A 176 -19.62 3.79 11.90
C LYS A 176 -20.16 4.58 10.74
N LYS A 177 -21.49 4.64 10.60
CA LYS A 177 -22.11 5.74 9.89
C LYS A 177 -21.48 6.98 10.53
N ASN A 178 -20.59 7.63 9.84
CA ASN A 178 -20.25 8.99 10.18
C ASN A 178 -21.54 9.76 9.93
N ASP A 179 -22.38 9.83 10.92
CA ASP A 179 -23.42 10.83 10.98
C ASP A 179 -22.65 12.14 10.99
N PHE A 180 -22.49 12.68 9.82
CA PHE A 180 -21.95 14.03 9.64
C PHE A 180 -22.87 14.91 10.50
N PRO A 181 -22.36 15.55 11.55
CA PRO A 181 -23.23 16.31 12.41
C PRO A 181 -23.86 17.43 11.57
N VAL A 182 -25.09 17.20 11.17
CA VAL A 182 -25.87 18.12 10.32
C VAL A 182 -25.84 19.55 10.90
N GLY A 183 -25.68 19.64 12.24
CA GLY A 183 -25.46 20.91 12.93
C GLY A 183 -24.24 21.70 12.44
N PHE A 184 -23.13 21.04 12.11
CA PHE A 184 -21.97 21.73 11.53
C PHE A 184 -22.26 22.29 10.13
N LEU A 185 -23.00 21.55 9.33
CA LEU A 185 -23.40 22.01 7.99
C LEU A 185 -24.29 23.27 8.09
N LEU A 186 -25.22 23.30 9.03
CA LEU A 186 -26.07 24.46 9.28
C LEU A 186 -25.27 25.70 9.71
N VAL A 187 -24.24 25.52 10.55
CA VAL A 187 -23.37 26.63 10.95
C VAL A 187 -22.59 27.19 9.76
N PHE A 188 -22.06 26.32 8.89
CA PHE A 188 -21.37 26.76 7.66
C PHE A 188 -22.33 27.50 6.70
N ILE A 189 -23.54 26.99 6.52
CA ILE A 189 -24.56 27.65 5.70
C ILE A 189 -24.93 29.02 6.30
N PHE A 190 -25.08 29.09 7.62
CA PHE A 190 -25.40 30.36 8.30
C PHE A 190 -24.28 31.40 8.10
N ILE A 191 -23.02 31.01 8.34
CA ILE A 191 -21.85 31.88 8.12
C ILE A 191 -21.79 32.32 6.65
N PHE A 192 -21.99 31.40 5.71
CA PHE A 192 -22.01 31.72 4.27
C PHE A 192 -23.09 32.74 3.91
N VAL A 193 -24.31 32.60 4.45
CA VAL A 193 -25.41 33.53 4.24
C VAL A 193 -25.08 34.91 4.85
N VAL A 194 -24.49 34.97 6.05
CA VAL A 194 -24.05 36.20 6.69
C VAL A 194 -23.00 36.92 5.85
N ILE A 195 -22.04 36.18 5.29
CA ILE A 195 -21.03 36.74 4.38
C ILE A 195 -21.69 37.32 3.11
N LEU A 196 -22.61 36.58 2.51
CA LEU A 196 -23.35 37.10 1.32
C LEU A 196 -24.12 38.36 1.60
N ILE A 197 -24.81 38.44 2.74
CA ILE A 197 -25.55 39.63 3.18
C ILE A 197 -24.58 40.80 3.43
N SER A 198 -23.41 40.53 4.02
CA SER A 198 -22.38 41.56 4.29
C SER A 198 -21.81 42.14 3.00
N ILE A 199 -21.57 41.32 2.00
CA ILE A 199 -21.10 41.76 0.67
C ILE A 199 -22.20 42.55 -0.07
N SER A 200 -23.44 42.11 0.07
CA SER A 200 -24.59 42.77 -0.57
C SER A 200 -24.88 44.18 0.00
N LYS A 201 -24.64 44.38 1.31
CA LYS A 201 -24.86 45.70 1.95
C LYS A 201 -23.78 46.73 1.56
N ASN A 202 -22.64 46.34 1.09
CA ASN A 202 -21.55 47.26 0.72
C ASN A 202 -21.72 47.87 -0.68
N LYS A 203 -22.81 47.52 -1.42
CA LYS A 203 -23.12 48.10 -2.74
C LYS A 203 -24.14 49.25 -2.69
N ARG A 204 -24.53 49.75 -1.48
CA ARG A 204 -25.41 50.94 -1.35
C ARG A 204 -24.67 52.05 -0.63
N GLY A 205 -23.71 52.65 -1.33
CA GLY A 205 -23.13 53.92 -0.99
C GLY A 205 -22.97 54.72 -2.28
N GLY A 206 -23.95 55.54 -2.59
CA GLY A 206 -23.97 56.36 -3.80
C GLY A 206 -22.87 57.40 -3.79
N GLY A 207 -22.35 57.67 -4.97
CA GLY A 207 -21.42 58.75 -5.24
C GLY A 207 -21.41 59.02 -6.76
N LYS A 208 -22.18 59.92 -7.18
CA LYS A 208 -22.23 60.52 -8.52
C LYS A 208 -20.95 61.30 -8.77
N GLY A 209 -20.23 61.01 -9.86
CA GLY A 209 -19.25 61.98 -10.37
C GLY A 209 -18.00 61.34 -11.01
N GLY A 210 -17.80 61.57 -12.31
CA GLY A 210 -16.46 61.78 -12.90
C GLY A 210 -15.79 60.63 -13.63
N ASN A 211 -16.06 60.62 -14.90
CA ASN A 211 -15.26 60.15 -16.03
C ASN A 211 -13.75 60.17 -15.83
N ARG A 212 -13.07 59.01 -16.06
CA ARG A 212 -11.82 58.79 -16.82
C ARG A 212 -11.13 57.50 -16.46
N GLY A 213 -10.96 56.67 -17.43
CA GLY A 213 -9.97 55.65 -17.81
C GLY A 213 -8.99 55.15 -16.75
N GLY A 214 -9.02 53.86 -16.53
CA GLY A 214 -8.00 53.15 -15.79
C GLY A 214 -8.36 51.66 -15.76
N LYS A 215 -7.83 50.88 -16.71
CA LYS A 215 -7.79 49.44 -16.65
C LYS A 215 -7.00 49.01 -15.43
N SER A 216 -7.66 48.49 -14.45
CA SER A 216 -7.03 47.67 -13.40
C SER A 216 -7.91 46.43 -13.24
N GLY A 217 -7.49 45.39 -13.93
CA GLY A 217 -8.12 44.07 -13.84
C GLY A 217 -7.78 43.40 -12.52
N GLY A 218 -8.62 43.60 -11.53
CA GLY A 218 -8.65 42.71 -10.37
C GLY A 218 -9.40 41.46 -10.75
N LEU A 219 -8.74 40.33 -10.69
CA LEU A 219 -9.33 39.00 -10.88
C LEU A 219 -10.47 38.85 -9.87
N ASP A 220 -11.67 38.68 -10.35
CA ASP A 220 -12.85 38.43 -9.53
C ASP A 220 -12.77 36.97 -9.05
N ILE A 221 -13.26 36.66 -7.83
CA ILE A 221 -13.24 35.32 -7.24
C ILE A 221 -13.87 34.29 -8.19
N TRP A 222 -14.82 34.73 -9.01
CA TRP A 222 -15.45 33.91 -10.04
C TRP A 222 -14.50 33.54 -11.18
N ASP A 223 -13.59 34.45 -11.57
CA ASP A 223 -12.57 34.16 -12.59
C ASP A 223 -11.56 33.14 -12.08
N MET A 224 -11.24 33.15 -10.77
CA MET A 224 -10.33 32.21 -10.15
C MET A 224 -10.97 30.81 -10.06
N ILE A 225 -12.26 30.69 -9.81
CA ILE A 225 -13.00 29.42 -9.80
C ILE A 225 -13.10 28.83 -11.21
N ILE A 226 -13.33 29.67 -12.22
CA ILE A 226 -13.43 29.23 -13.62
C ILE A 226 -12.03 28.77 -14.13
N LEU A 227 -10.96 29.50 -13.78
CA LEU A 227 -9.60 29.12 -14.17
C LEU A 227 -9.15 27.82 -13.48
N SER A 228 -9.55 27.57 -12.23
CA SER A 228 -9.18 26.35 -11.53
C SER A 228 -9.83 25.08 -12.11
N ASN A 229 -10.95 25.24 -12.80
CA ASN A 229 -11.68 24.13 -13.42
C ASN A 229 -11.30 23.89 -14.90
N MET A 230 -10.57 24.82 -15.53
CA MET A 230 -10.14 24.68 -16.93
C MET A 230 -8.84 23.90 -17.13
N GLY A 231 -8.17 23.52 -16.04
CA GLY A 231 -6.92 22.74 -16.11
C GLY A 231 -7.12 21.22 -16.20
N ARG A 232 -8.34 20.72 -16.33
CA ARG A 232 -8.62 19.28 -16.27
C ARG A 232 -9.44 18.72 -17.43
N SER A 233 -9.17 19.21 -18.62
CA SER A 233 -9.76 18.65 -19.83
C SER A 233 -8.79 18.82 -21.00
N SER A 234 -8.18 17.77 -21.37
CA SER A 234 -7.75 17.37 -22.71
C SER A 234 -6.71 16.27 -22.52
N GLY A 235 -7.02 15.06 -22.68
CA GLY A 235 -7.25 14.30 -23.85
C GLY A 235 -6.14 14.46 -24.87
N SER A 236 -5.14 13.58 -24.86
CA SER A 236 -4.38 13.32 -26.08
C SER A 236 -3.88 11.91 -26.10
N ARG A 237 -4.36 11.20 -27.07
CA ARG A 237 -3.80 10.09 -27.78
C ARG A 237 -2.28 10.17 -27.84
N GLY A 238 -1.64 9.07 -27.49
CA GLY A 238 -0.24 8.84 -27.73
C GLY A 238 0.02 7.38 -27.45
N GLY A 239 -0.27 6.52 -28.41
CA GLY A 239 0.18 5.15 -28.43
C GLY A 239 1.69 5.11 -28.58
N TRP A 240 2.30 4.29 -27.76
CA TRP A 240 3.58 3.68 -28.12
C TRP A 240 3.50 2.24 -27.67
N GLY A 241 3.44 1.40 -28.67
CA GLY A 241 3.64 -0.02 -28.53
C GLY A 241 5.04 -0.27 -28.03
N SER A 242 5.15 -1.22 -27.16
CA SER A 242 6.37 -1.98 -27.00
C SER A 242 6.01 -3.44 -27.02
N SER A 243 6.35 -4.03 -28.11
CA SER A 243 6.59 -5.43 -28.30
C SER A 243 7.63 -5.89 -27.29
N GLY A 244 7.39 -7.04 -26.73
CA GLY A 244 8.35 -7.74 -25.90
C GLY A 244 7.78 -9.11 -25.64
N GLY A 245 7.83 -9.95 -26.66
CA GLY A 245 7.57 -11.35 -26.61
C GLY A 245 8.51 -12.02 -25.65
N GLY A 246 7.96 -12.86 -24.82
CA GLY A 246 8.66 -13.81 -23.98
C GLY A 246 7.80 -15.05 -23.91
N TRP A 247 8.04 -15.97 -24.78
CA TRP A 247 7.50 -17.31 -24.76
C TRP A 247 7.84 -18.00 -23.48
N SER A 248 6.87 -18.50 -22.77
CA SER A 248 7.03 -19.73 -22.02
C SER A 248 5.69 -20.43 -21.95
N SER A 249 5.49 -21.27 -22.92
CA SER A 249 4.61 -22.43 -22.85
C SER A 249 5.18 -23.39 -21.81
N GLY A 250 4.36 -23.81 -20.88
CA GLY A 250 4.73 -24.82 -19.91
C GLY A 250 3.58 -25.09 -18.96
N GLY A 251 2.53 -25.79 -19.45
CA GLY A 251 1.59 -26.47 -18.58
C GLY A 251 2.32 -27.56 -17.83
N GLY A 252 2.50 -27.39 -16.52
CA GLY A 252 3.01 -28.38 -15.62
C GLY A 252 2.40 -28.07 -14.27
N PHE A 253 1.58 -28.97 -13.74
CA PHE A 253 1.17 -29.00 -12.33
C PHE A 253 2.37 -29.33 -11.45
N GLY A 254 3.34 -28.44 -11.43
CA GLY A 254 4.55 -28.50 -10.60
C GLY A 254 4.76 -27.12 -10.05
N GLY A 255 4.50 -26.96 -8.76
CA GLY A 255 4.44 -25.76 -7.93
C GLY A 255 5.52 -24.69 -8.04
N GLY A 256 5.81 -24.23 -9.23
CA GLY A 256 6.65 -23.05 -9.46
C GLY A 256 5.85 -21.74 -9.34
N PHE A 257 6.47 -20.69 -8.80
CA PHE A 257 5.88 -19.36 -8.84
C PHE A 257 5.82 -18.88 -10.29
N GLY A 258 4.63 -18.52 -10.74
CA GLY A 258 4.33 -18.30 -12.16
C GLY A 258 4.56 -16.90 -12.69
N GLY A 259 4.98 -15.93 -11.87
CA GLY A 259 5.28 -14.56 -12.33
C GLY A 259 4.15 -13.55 -12.19
N GLY A 260 3.28 -13.69 -11.18
CA GLY A 260 2.21 -12.73 -10.88
C GLY A 260 2.70 -11.35 -10.48
N GLY A 261 1.92 -10.31 -10.82
CA GLY A 261 2.18 -8.91 -10.52
C GLY A 261 1.57 -8.46 -9.18
N PHE A 262 2.18 -7.46 -8.55
CA PHE A 262 1.78 -6.88 -7.27
C PHE A 262 1.70 -5.37 -7.36
N SER A 263 0.62 -4.76 -6.84
CA SER A 263 0.36 -3.31 -6.91
C SER A 263 1.04 -2.50 -5.80
N GLY A 264 1.53 -3.11 -4.76
CA GLY A 264 1.87 -2.38 -3.53
C GLY A 264 0.67 -2.13 -2.63
N GLY A 265 -0.51 -2.61 -3.01
CA GLY A 265 -1.69 -2.70 -2.14
C GLY A 265 -1.46 -3.64 -0.96
N GLY A 266 -2.48 -3.79 -0.12
CA GLY A 266 -2.39 -4.61 1.08
C GLY A 266 -2.38 -3.81 2.36
N ALA A 267 -2.06 -4.46 3.46
CA ALA A 267 -1.99 -3.82 4.77
C ALA A 267 -0.93 -4.47 5.65
N GLY A 268 -0.53 -3.73 6.66
CA GLY A 268 0.37 -4.20 7.67
C GLY A 268 -0.09 -3.89 9.09
N GLY A 269 0.67 -4.39 10.03
CA GLY A 269 0.47 -4.12 11.44
C GLY A 269 1.73 -4.37 12.25
N SER A 270 1.73 -3.89 13.49
CA SER A 270 2.80 -4.09 14.45
C SER A 270 2.21 -4.50 15.80
N TRP A 271 3.01 -5.15 16.65
CA TRP A 271 2.61 -5.63 17.96
C TRP A 271 3.68 -5.39 19.03
#